data_83970ba9495a9a224d38bded73705b0f
#
_entry.id   83970ba9495a9a224d38bded73705b0f
#
_cell.length_a   1.000
_cell.length_b   1.000
_cell.length_c   1.000
_cell.angle_alpha   90.00
_cell.angle_beta   90.00
_cell.angle_gamma   90.00
#
_symmetry.space_group_name_H-M   'P 1'
#
loop_
_entity.id
_entity.type
_entity.pdbx_description
1 polymer ?
#
loop_
_entity_poly.entity_id
_entity_poly.type
_entity_poly.pdbx_seq_one_letter_code
_entity_poly.pdbx_strand_id
1 'polypeptide(L)'
;MAKIHPLSEVQTSVIGEHTSVWQFVVILANAQIGKDCNINAHVFIENDVKIGNGVTIKSGVQVWDGVTIEDNVFIGPNVTFTNDLVPRSRQYPAKFERTLIKRGASIGANATIIAGNTIGEYAVIGAGSVITKNIGPYELHYGNPAIHKGYVTKEGKVLDLERKDKEGNYYTLE
;
A
#
# COMPACT_ATOMS: atom_id res chain seq x y z
N MET A 1 -6.19 9.88 21.18
CA MET A 1 -5.37 10.81 20.38
C MET A 1 -4.28 10.04 19.63
N ALA A 2 -3.81 10.55 18.49
CA ALA A 2 -2.64 10.01 17.78
C ALA A 2 -1.36 10.18 18.63
N LYS A 3 -0.39 9.27 18.47
CA LYS A 3 0.95 9.35 19.08
C LYS A 3 1.94 9.81 18.00
N ILE A 4 2.37 11.05 18.07
CA ILE A 4 3.27 11.66 17.09
C ILE A 4 4.66 11.81 17.73
N HIS A 5 5.68 11.20 17.10
CA HIS A 5 7.06 11.31 17.59
C HIS A 5 7.58 12.74 17.39
N PRO A 6 8.28 13.35 18.38
CA PRO A 6 8.72 14.76 18.30
C PRO A 6 9.73 15.05 17.18
N LEU A 7 10.38 14.05 16.61
CA LEU A 7 11.26 14.18 15.44
C LEU A 7 10.54 13.91 14.10
N SER A 8 9.21 13.92 14.06
CA SER A 8 8.44 13.87 12.80
C SER A 8 7.95 15.27 12.44
N GLU A 9 7.74 15.52 11.14
CA GLU A 9 7.10 16.73 10.63
C GLU A 9 5.68 16.38 10.16
N VAL A 10 4.68 16.79 10.92
CA VAL A 10 3.27 16.49 10.65
C VAL A 10 2.50 17.79 10.49
N GLN A 11 2.10 18.10 9.26
CA GLN A 11 1.41 19.34 8.91
C GLN A 11 -0.12 19.16 8.89
N THR A 12 -0.63 17.94 8.64
CA THR A 12 -2.07 17.66 8.65
C THR A 12 -2.64 17.63 10.05
N SER A 13 -3.91 18.07 10.19
CA SER A 13 -4.71 17.89 11.41
C SER A 13 -5.63 16.66 11.35
N VAL A 14 -5.68 15.96 10.22
CA VAL A 14 -6.58 14.82 9.99
C VAL A 14 -5.83 13.51 10.20
N ILE A 15 -5.60 13.18 11.47
CA ILE A 15 -5.02 11.90 11.90
C ILE A 15 -5.93 11.29 12.96
N GLY A 16 -6.40 10.06 12.68
CA GLY A 16 -7.29 9.31 13.55
C GLY A 16 -6.64 8.89 14.87
N GLU A 17 -7.49 8.58 15.84
CA GLU A 17 -7.08 8.15 17.17
C GLU A 17 -6.22 6.88 17.12
N HIS A 18 -5.34 6.71 18.10
CA HIS A 18 -4.43 5.58 18.32
C HIS A 18 -3.42 5.36 17.16
N THR A 19 -3.43 6.20 16.12
CA THR A 19 -2.40 6.17 15.08
C THR A 19 -1.06 6.57 15.66
N SER A 20 -0.03 5.77 15.36
CA SER A 20 1.36 6.00 15.75
C SER A 20 2.16 6.50 14.55
N VAL A 21 2.78 7.67 14.70
CA VAL A 21 3.70 8.28 13.72
C VAL A 21 5.09 8.29 14.34
N TRP A 22 6.02 7.54 13.73
CA TRP A 22 7.37 7.37 14.23
C TRP A 22 8.31 8.49 13.78
N GLN A 23 9.55 8.47 14.28
CA GLN A 23 10.55 9.51 14.00
C GLN A 23 10.85 9.63 12.49
N PHE A 24 11.18 10.85 12.07
CA PHE A 24 11.57 11.20 10.70
C PHE A 24 10.48 10.94 9.64
N VAL A 25 9.24 10.81 10.07
CA VAL A 25 8.08 10.81 9.17
C VAL A 25 7.77 12.25 8.78
N VAL A 26 7.43 12.45 7.49
CA VAL A 26 6.89 13.73 6.99
C VAL A 26 5.51 13.51 6.43
N ILE A 27 4.51 14.27 6.89
CA ILE A 27 3.13 14.22 6.42
C ILE A 27 2.68 15.62 6.06
N LEU A 28 2.32 15.84 4.79
CA LEU A 28 1.91 17.15 4.29
C LEU A 28 0.47 17.52 4.71
N ALA A 29 0.12 18.79 4.55
CA ALA A 29 -1.03 19.44 5.20
C ALA A 29 -2.40 18.85 4.85
N ASN A 30 -2.61 18.34 3.64
CA ASN A 30 -3.91 17.87 3.16
C ASN A 30 -4.10 16.35 3.22
N ALA A 31 -3.06 15.59 3.61
CA ALA A 31 -3.15 14.15 3.79
C ALA A 31 -4.22 13.79 4.84
N GLN A 32 -4.94 12.70 4.62
CA GLN A 32 -5.96 12.18 5.53
C GLN A 32 -5.56 10.79 6.00
N ILE A 33 -5.45 10.59 7.31
CA ILE A 33 -5.00 9.33 7.90
C ILE A 33 -6.03 8.86 8.92
N GLY A 34 -6.48 7.62 8.77
CA GLY A 34 -7.44 6.98 9.65
C GLY A 34 -6.87 6.67 11.04
N LYS A 35 -7.66 5.98 11.84
CA LYS A 35 -7.33 5.54 13.21
C LYS A 35 -6.54 4.24 13.21
N ASP A 36 -5.89 3.95 14.32
CA ASP A 36 -5.18 2.70 14.59
C ASP A 36 -4.07 2.37 13.56
N CYS A 37 -3.54 3.39 12.86
CA CYS A 37 -2.46 3.22 11.88
C CYS A 37 -1.08 3.17 12.54
N ASN A 38 -0.13 2.53 11.84
CA ASN A 38 1.27 2.48 12.23
C ASN A 38 2.15 2.98 11.08
N ILE A 39 2.58 4.25 11.16
CA ILE A 39 3.39 4.93 10.14
C ILE A 39 4.83 4.94 10.63
N ASN A 40 5.66 4.04 10.07
CA ASN A 40 7.02 3.81 10.54
C ASN A 40 7.99 4.90 10.07
N ALA A 41 9.19 4.89 10.65
CA ALA A 41 10.21 5.91 10.42
C ALA A 41 10.57 6.10 8.93
N HIS A 42 10.89 7.34 8.55
CA HIS A 42 11.26 7.72 7.18
C HIS A 42 10.16 7.50 6.12
N VAL A 43 8.90 7.47 6.52
CA VAL A 43 7.76 7.51 5.59
C VAL A 43 7.50 8.96 5.20
N PHE A 44 7.23 9.18 3.92
CA PHE A 44 6.78 10.47 3.38
C PHE A 44 5.37 10.33 2.80
N ILE A 45 4.47 11.25 3.13
CA ILE A 45 3.06 11.25 2.67
C ILE A 45 2.72 12.63 2.11
N GLU A 46 2.37 12.67 0.82
CA GLU A 46 1.97 13.89 0.12
C GLU A 46 0.53 14.33 0.43
N ASN A 47 0.11 15.45 -0.18
CA ASN A 47 -1.14 16.15 0.13
C ASN A 47 -2.40 15.40 -0.31
N ASP A 48 -2.44 14.88 -1.54
CA ASP A 48 -3.62 14.20 -2.10
C ASP A 48 -3.55 12.69 -1.84
N VAL A 49 -3.34 12.34 -0.58
CA VAL A 49 -3.26 10.95 -0.09
C VAL A 49 -4.35 10.69 0.92
N LYS A 50 -5.01 9.53 0.79
CA LYS A 50 -5.99 9.04 1.76
C LYS A 50 -5.57 7.67 2.28
N ILE A 51 -5.49 7.55 3.60
CA ILE A 51 -5.14 6.30 4.29
C ILE A 51 -6.28 5.95 5.24
N GLY A 52 -6.84 4.75 5.09
CA GLY A 52 -7.90 4.20 5.91
C GLY A 52 -7.44 3.83 7.34
N ASN A 53 -8.23 3.03 8.01
CA ASN A 53 -7.99 2.62 9.40
C ASN A 53 -7.12 1.36 9.46
N GLY A 54 -6.35 1.19 10.54
CA GLY A 54 -5.57 -0.02 10.79
C GLY A 54 -4.43 -0.27 9.79
N VAL A 55 -4.03 0.73 9.02
CA VAL A 55 -2.98 0.61 8.01
C VAL A 55 -1.60 0.61 8.65
N THR A 56 -0.75 -0.31 8.20
CA THR A 56 0.67 -0.32 8.55
C THR A 56 1.51 0.05 7.33
N ILE A 57 2.29 1.13 7.44
CA ILE A 57 3.28 1.53 6.44
C ILE A 57 4.66 1.41 7.05
N LYS A 58 5.47 0.51 6.52
CA LYS A 58 6.83 0.25 6.98
C LYS A 58 7.80 1.32 6.50
N SER A 59 8.98 1.34 7.10
CA SER A 59 10.00 2.38 6.89
C SER A 59 10.42 2.53 5.42
N GLY A 60 10.73 3.78 5.03
CA GLY A 60 11.30 4.12 3.73
C GLY A 60 10.28 4.18 2.58
N VAL A 61 8.98 4.11 2.88
CA VAL A 61 7.91 4.23 1.87
C VAL A 61 7.59 5.70 1.61
N GLN A 62 7.49 6.09 0.34
CA GLN A 62 6.96 7.38 -0.09
C GLN A 62 5.58 7.17 -0.73
N VAL A 63 4.57 7.87 -0.21
CA VAL A 63 3.19 7.83 -0.70
C VAL A 63 2.89 9.16 -1.38
N TRP A 64 2.86 9.12 -2.70
CA TRP A 64 2.71 10.30 -3.55
C TRP A 64 1.26 10.68 -3.76
N ASP A 65 1.02 11.91 -4.23
CA ASP A 65 -0.31 12.40 -4.64
C ASP A 65 -1.01 11.42 -5.58
N GLY A 66 -2.29 11.20 -5.34
CA GLY A 66 -3.13 10.28 -6.11
C GLY A 66 -3.27 8.87 -5.52
N VAL A 67 -2.50 8.53 -4.48
CA VAL A 67 -2.59 7.21 -3.84
C VAL A 67 -3.69 7.20 -2.78
N THR A 68 -4.53 6.17 -2.83
CA THR A 68 -5.52 5.86 -1.79
C THR A 68 -5.24 4.45 -1.25
N ILE A 69 -5.16 4.33 0.07
CA ILE A 69 -4.94 3.08 0.80
C ILE A 69 -6.15 2.85 1.70
N GLU A 70 -6.90 1.77 1.48
CA GLU A 70 -8.06 1.42 2.29
C GLU A 70 -7.67 0.77 3.62
N ASP A 71 -8.67 0.34 4.40
CA ASP A 71 -8.49 -0.18 5.76
C ASP A 71 -7.66 -1.48 5.82
N ASN A 72 -6.92 -1.67 6.89
CA ASN A 72 -6.18 -2.88 7.24
C ASN A 72 -5.13 -3.32 6.18
N VAL A 73 -4.61 -2.40 5.41
CA VAL A 73 -3.56 -2.65 4.41
C VAL A 73 -2.19 -2.71 5.08
N PHE A 74 -1.35 -3.62 4.61
CA PHE A 74 0.06 -3.69 4.98
C PHE A 74 0.96 -3.28 3.81
N ILE A 75 1.78 -2.26 4.01
CA ILE A 75 2.80 -1.81 3.06
C ILE A 75 4.19 -2.14 3.63
N GLY A 76 4.89 -3.06 2.99
CA GLY A 76 6.22 -3.50 3.38
C GLY A 76 7.29 -2.41 3.26
N PRO A 77 8.48 -2.61 3.87
CA PRO A 77 9.54 -1.60 3.83
C PRO A 77 10.03 -1.34 2.40
N ASN A 78 10.33 -0.06 2.13
CA ASN A 78 10.85 0.41 0.84
C ASN A 78 9.94 0.07 -0.36
N VAL A 79 8.64 -0.14 -0.17
CA VAL A 79 7.70 -0.22 -1.28
C VAL A 79 7.71 1.13 -2.01
N THR A 80 7.78 1.08 -3.33
CA THR A 80 7.82 2.26 -4.19
C THR A 80 6.49 2.42 -4.92
N PHE A 81 5.81 3.54 -4.70
CA PHE A 81 4.71 3.99 -5.55
C PHE A 81 5.24 4.93 -6.62
N THR A 82 4.65 4.92 -7.81
CA THR A 82 4.80 5.97 -8.81
C THR A 82 3.46 6.66 -9.02
N ASN A 83 3.44 7.92 -9.47
CA ASN A 83 2.21 8.66 -9.75
C ASN A 83 2.21 9.32 -11.14
N ASP A 84 3.34 9.26 -11.84
CA ASP A 84 3.51 9.73 -13.22
C ASP A 84 4.03 8.57 -14.10
N LEU A 85 3.33 8.31 -15.23
CA LEU A 85 3.68 7.24 -16.17
C LEU A 85 4.80 7.65 -17.14
N VAL A 86 4.99 8.95 -17.36
CA VAL A 86 5.99 9.48 -18.32
C VAL A 86 6.71 10.68 -17.72
N PRO A 87 7.47 10.47 -16.64
CA PRO A 87 8.10 11.58 -15.92
C PRO A 87 9.13 12.30 -16.78
N ARG A 88 9.12 13.63 -16.72
CA ARG A 88 10.11 14.51 -17.35
C ARG A 88 10.51 15.62 -16.40
N SER A 89 11.81 15.92 -16.35
CA SER A 89 12.32 17.03 -15.52
C SER A 89 11.63 18.35 -15.86
N ARG A 90 11.07 19.02 -14.85
CA ARG A 90 10.38 20.31 -14.93
C ARG A 90 9.09 20.30 -15.80
N GLN A 91 8.56 19.12 -16.10
CA GLN A 91 7.26 18.96 -16.77
C GLN A 91 6.37 18.12 -15.84
N TYR A 92 5.30 18.71 -15.36
CA TYR A 92 4.39 18.04 -14.44
C TYR A 92 3.06 17.79 -15.15
N PRO A 93 2.45 16.61 -14.95
CA PRO A 93 1.14 16.34 -15.51
C PRO A 93 0.10 17.28 -14.86
N ALA A 94 -0.95 17.61 -15.61
CA ALA A 94 -2.07 18.38 -15.07
C ALA A 94 -2.80 17.64 -13.93
N LYS A 95 -2.68 16.30 -13.89
CA LYS A 95 -3.25 15.42 -12.88
C LYS A 95 -2.43 14.14 -12.79
N PHE A 96 -2.08 13.74 -11.57
CA PHE A 96 -1.42 12.46 -11.32
C PHE A 96 -2.40 11.28 -11.44
N GLU A 97 -1.88 10.11 -11.80
CA GLU A 97 -2.65 8.86 -11.86
C GLU A 97 -3.16 8.45 -10.48
N ARG A 98 -4.32 7.78 -10.46
CA ARG A 98 -4.95 7.30 -9.22
C ARG A 98 -4.61 5.85 -8.97
N THR A 99 -3.85 5.59 -7.91
CA THR A 99 -3.53 4.25 -7.43
C THR A 99 -4.37 3.90 -6.22
N LEU A 100 -5.01 2.72 -6.24
CA LEU A 100 -5.89 2.26 -5.17
C LEU A 100 -5.38 0.94 -4.59
N ILE A 101 -5.10 0.93 -3.29
CA ILE A 101 -4.79 -0.28 -2.54
C ILE A 101 -6.02 -0.61 -1.69
N LYS A 102 -6.71 -1.70 -2.03
CA LYS A 102 -7.96 -2.08 -1.38
C LYS A 102 -7.73 -2.77 -0.05
N ARG A 103 -8.81 -2.81 0.74
CA ARG A 103 -8.84 -3.33 2.11
C ARG A 103 -8.13 -4.69 2.25
N GLY A 104 -7.33 -4.82 3.29
CA GLY A 104 -6.67 -6.06 3.67
C GLY A 104 -5.53 -6.51 2.74
N ALA A 105 -5.23 -5.76 1.67
CA ALA A 105 -4.13 -6.08 0.78
C ALA A 105 -2.77 -6.00 1.51
N SER A 106 -1.82 -6.82 1.09
CA SER A 106 -0.45 -6.84 1.63
C SER A 106 0.57 -6.71 0.52
N ILE A 107 1.45 -5.73 0.62
CA ILE A 107 2.50 -5.46 -0.35
C ILE A 107 3.86 -5.77 0.28
N GLY A 108 4.58 -6.72 -0.31
CA GLY A 108 5.90 -7.17 0.16
C GLY A 108 6.98 -6.10 -0.02
N ALA A 109 8.05 -6.24 0.77
CA ALA A 109 9.19 -5.31 0.77
C ALA A 109 9.77 -5.08 -0.63
N ASN A 110 10.20 -3.85 -0.91
CA ASN A 110 10.84 -3.43 -2.18
C ASN A 110 9.97 -3.70 -3.43
N ALA A 111 8.66 -3.92 -3.31
CA ALA A 111 7.79 -3.99 -4.46
C ALA A 111 7.58 -2.59 -5.06
N THR A 112 7.41 -2.53 -6.39
CA THR A 112 7.10 -1.30 -7.12
C THR A 112 5.68 -1.36 -7.66
N ILE A 113 4.87 -0.35 -7.36
CA ILE A 113 3.50 -0.21 -7.86
C ILE A 113 3.49 0.90 -8.90
N ILE A 114 3.33 0.53 -10.16
CA ILE A 114 3.22 1.50 -11.25
C ILE A 114 1.88 2.25 -11.13
N ALA A 115 1.93 3.55 -11.38
CA ALA A 115 0.82 4.48 -11.28
C ALA A 115 -0.46 4.00 -12.00
N GLY A 116 -1.63 4.33 -11.45
CA GLY A 116 -2.93 4.03 -12.03
C GLY A 116 -3.45 2.62 -11.77
N ASN A 117 -2.71 1.78 -11.06
CA ASN A 117 -3.13 0.40 -10.80
C ASN A 117 -3.97 0.29 -9.51
N THR A 118 -4.89 -0.67 -9.53
CA THR A 118 -5.67 -1.11 -8.36
C THR A 118 -5.15 -2.45 -7.87
N ILE A 119 -4.84 -2.55 -6.57
CA ILE A 119 -4.57 -3.81 -5.87
C ILE A 119 -5.84 -4.23 -5.16
N GLY A 120 -6.37 -5.40 -5.51
CA GLY A 120 -7.65 -5.93 -5.00
C GLY A 120 -7.64 -6.24 -3.50
N GLU A 121 -8.84 -6.42 -2.96
CA GLU A 121 -9.03 -6.77 -1.54
C GLU A 121 -8.28 -8.05 -1.18
N TYR A 122 -7.57 -8.05 -0.07
CA TYR A 122 -6.78 -9.18 0.44
C TYR A 122 -5.74 -9.75 -0.54
N ALA A 123 -5.47 -9.05 -1.64
CA ALA A 123 -4.41 -9.46 -2.56
C ALA A 123 -3.03 -9.37 -1.89
N VAL A 124 -2.13 -10.23 -2.30
CA VAL A 124 -0.76 -10.28 -1.79
C VAL A 124 0.24 -10.09 -2.93
N ILE A 125 1.10 -9.09 -2.76
CA ILE A 125 2.20 -8.81 -3.66
C ILE A 125 3.50 -9.30 -3.02
N GLY A 126 4.20 -10.20 -3.70
CA GLY A 126 5.48 -10.71 -3.23
C GLY A 126 6.58 -9.63 -3.20
N ALA A 127 7.54 -9.80 -2.31
CA ALA A 127 8.66 -8.86 -2.20
C ALA A 127 9.45 -8.72 -3.53
N GLY A 128 9.94 -7.51 -3.82
CA GLY A 128 10.71 -7.20 -5.02
C GLY A 128 9.92 -7.24 -6.34
N SER A 129 8.60 -7.32 -6.29
CA SER A 129 7.76 -7.42 -7.48
C SER A 129 7.52 -6.07 -8.15
N VAL A 130 7.24 -6.08 -9.46
CA VAL A 130 6.85 -4.87 -10.21
C VAL A 130 5.43 -5.05 -10.75
N ILE A 131 4.49 -4.29 -10.20
CA ILE A 131 3.07 -4.32 -10.59
C ILE A 131 2.84 -3.36 -11.74
N THR A 132 2.45 -3.89 -12.89
CA THR A 132 2.23 -3.15 -14.14
C THR A 132 0.77 -3.14 -14.60
N LYS A 133 -0.12 -3.82 -13.87
CA LYS A 133 -1.56 -3.93 -14.17
C LYS A 133 -2.37 -4.15 -12.89
N ASN A 134 -3.68 -3.97 -12.97
CA ASN A 134 -4.59 -4.25 -11.87
C ASN A 134 -4.48 -5.69 -11.38
N ILE A 135 -4.61 -5.86 -10.08
CA ILE A 135 -4.61 -7.17 -9.39
C ILE A 135 -6.01 -7.41 -8.82
N GLY A 136 -6.53 -8.62 -9.03
CA GLY A 136 -7.84 -9.03 -8.51
C GLY A 136 -7.82 -9.32 -7.01
N PRO A 137 -9.04 -9.44 -6.39
CA PRO A 137 -9.14 -9.79 -4.99
C PRO A 137 -8.51 -11.15 -4.68
N TYR A 138 -7.85 -11.26 -3.52
CA TYR A 138 -7.20 -12.48 -3.02
C TYR A 138 -6.07 -13.02 -3.90
N GLU A 139 -5.76 -12.40 -5.03
CA GLU A 139 -4.70 -12.88 -5.92
C GLU A 139 -3.31 -12.72 -5.29
N LEU A 140 -2.46 -13.73 -5.51
CA LEU A 140 -1.04 -13.70 -5.21
C LEU A 140 -0.25 -13.41 -6.48
N HIS A 141 0.46 -12.28 -6.49
CA HIS A 141 1.32 -11.90 -7.61
C HIS A 141 2.76 -11.68 -7.15
N TYR A 142 3.72 -12.15 -7.93
CA TYR A 142 5.13 -11.80 -7.73
C TYR A 142 5.95 -11.92 -9.02
N GLY A 143 7.14 -11.28 -9.00
CA GLY A 143 8.10 -11.24 -10.10
C GLY A 143 8.21 -9.85 -10.76
N ASN A 144 9.04 -9.74 -11.79
CA ASN A 144 9.23 -8.52 -12.58
C ASN A 144 9.18 -8.85 -14.09
N PRO A 145 8.08 -8.51 -14.81
CA PRO A 145 6.82 -8.02 -14.26
C PRO A 145 6.12 -9.08 -13.39
N ALA A 146 5.31 -8.63 -12.42
CA ALA A 146 4.57 -9.54 -11.56
C ALA A 146 3.48 -10.28 -12.33
N ILE A 147 3.38 -11.59 -12.10
CA ILE A 147 2.37 -12.46 -12.71
C ILE A 147 1.56 -13.19 -11.63
N HIS A 148 0.33 -13.55 -11.96
CA HIS A 148 -0.56 -14.31 -11.10
C HIS A 148 0.02 -15.69 -10.80
N LYS A 149 0.11 -16.05 -9.53
CA LYS A 149 0.75 -17.28 -9.04
C LYS A 149 -0.17 -18.17 -8.22
N GLY A 150 -1.34 -17.67 -7.86
CA GLY A 150 -2.31 -18.33 -7.00
C GLY A 150 -3.11 -17.33 -6.18
N TYR A 151 -3.60 -17.77 -5.05
CA TYR A 151 -4.46 -16.98 -4.18
C TYR A 151 -3.98 -17.05 -2.74
N VAL A 152 -4.48 -16.13 -1.90
CA VAL A 152 -4.23 -16.14 -0.46
C VAL A 152 -5.55 -15.92 0.27
N THR A 153 -5.84 -16.74 1.29
CA THR A 153 -7.03 -16.52 2.14
C THR A 153 -6.82 -15.31 3.07
N LYS A 154 -7.88 -14.82 3.70
CA LYS A 154 -7.80 -13.73 4.72
C LYS A 154 -6.83 -14.06 5.85
N GLU A 155 -6.71 -15.35 6.21
CA GLU A 155 -5.84 -15.85 7.28
C GLU A 155 -4.38 -16.06 6.80
N GLY A 156 -4.09 -15.78 5.51
CA GLY A 156 -2.74 -15.87 4.95
C GLY A 156 -2.35 -17.25 4.41
N LYS A 157 -3.32 -18.16 4.22
CA LYS A 157 -3.02 -19.46 3.60
C LYS A 157 -2.84 -19.29 2.09
N VAL A 158 -1.70 -19.74 1.56
CA VAL A 158 -1.38 -19.69 0.12
C VAL A 158 -2.05 -20.87 -0.59
N LEU A 159 -2.69 -20.55 -1.71
CA LEU A 159 -3.38 -21.51 -2.58
C LEU A 159 -2.79 -21.43 -4.01
N ASP A 160 -2.93 -22.49 -4.76
CA ASP A 160 -2.58 -22.56 -6.17
C ASP A 160 -3.58 -21.80 -7.07
N LEU A 161 -3.43 -21.88 -8.38
CA LEU A 161 -4.34 -21.28 -9.37
C LEU A 161 -5.73 -21.93 -9.42
N GLU A 162 -5.87 -23.16 -8.87
CA GLU A 162 -7.14 -23.87 -8.72
C GLU A 162 -7.78 -23.63 -7.35
N ARG A 163 -7.22 -22.74 -6.52
CA ARG A 163 -7.62 -22.43 -5.14
C ARG A 163 -7.48 -23.62 -4.19
N LYS A 164 -6.48 -24.46 -4.39
CA LYS A 164 -6.16 -25.59 -3.52
C LYS A 164 -4.92 -25.27 -2.68
N ASP A 165 -4.89 -25.78 -1.45
CA ASP A 165 -3.70 -25.76 -0.62
C ASP A 165 -2.75 -26.92 -1.01
N LYS A 166 -1.61 -27.01 -0.31
CA LYS A 166 -0.58 -28.05 -0.55
C LYS A 166 -1.08 -29.47 -0.28
N GLU A 167 -2.12 -29.62 0.54
CA GLU A 167 -2.77 -30.88 0.83
C GLU A 167 -3.87 -31.23 -0.18
N GLY A 168 -4.19 -30.33 -1.13
CA GLY A 168 -5.21 -30.52 -2.16
C GLY A 168 -6.62 -30.11 -1.73
N ASN A 169 -6.77 -29.47 -0.55
CA ASN A 169 -8.08 -28.98 -0.10
C ASN A 169 -8.47 -27.71 -0.85
N TYR A 170 -9.70 -27.64 -1.33
CA TYR A 170 -10.24 -26.47 -2.03
C TYR A 170 -10.77 -25.41 -1.07
N TYR A 171 -10.59 -24.12 -1.42
CA TYR A 171 -11.02 -22.98 -0.63
C TYR A 171 -11.90 -22.02 -1.44
N THR A 172 -13.02 -21.61 -0.86
CA THR A 172 -13.81 -20.48 -1.35
C THR A 172 -13.23 -19.18 -0.78
N LEU A 173 -13.08 -18.16 -1.61
CA LEU A 173 -12.54 -16.85 -1.24
C LEU A 173 -13.71 -15.86 -1.16
N GLU A 174 -14.05 -15.40 0.06
CA GLU A 174 -15.15 -14.45 0.36
C GLU A 174 -14.67 -13.28 1.20
#